data_3cedaec49b0166624c066280f2f1e5f5
#
_entry.id   3cedaec49b0166624c066280f2f1e5f5
#
_cell.length_a   1.000
_cell.length_b   1.000
_cell.length_c   1.000
_cell.angle_alpha   90.00
_cell.angle_beta   90.00
_cell.angle_gamma   90.00
#
_symmetry.space_group_name_H-M   'P 1'
#
loop_
_entity.id
_entity.type
_entity.pdbx_description
1 polymer ?
#
loop_
_entity_poly.entity_id
_entity_poly.type
_entity_poly.pdbx_seq_one_letter_code
_entity_poly.pdbx_strand_id
1 'polypeptide(L)'
;MPEKARDARRPLIVIPARFSPGATALRYEAEVTARALVQAVFAAGGEPVVVHPYAPDLKIDVDAARERIWFADGVLLPGGGDVAARWSGQQPHPTQYGVDEEQDAFDLAVARVALADHLPLLAICRGTQLVNVALGGDLVQDMDDTVGNHKNRVHDLEVDATSPLGEIVGRRTAISCYHHQCIATLGAGLIPAAYSADGVIEAVTLQDHAGWYLGVQWHPEDSAATDPVQAEVFRHFVAAAATRARKSAPARVG
;
A
#
# COMPACT_ATOMS: atom_id res chain seq x y z
N MET A 1 -40.76 -10.80 11.14
CA MET A 1 -39.31 -10.68 11.33
C MET A 1 -38.73 -10.34 9.98
N PRO A 2 -38.10 -9.17 9.71
CA PRO A 2 -37.48 -8.94 8.44
C PRO A 2 -36.31 -9.90 8.31
N GLU A 3 -36.26 -10.61 7.19
CA GLU A 3 -35.19 -11.47 6.77
C GLU A 3 -33.87 -10.67 6.79
N LYS A 4 -32.99 -10.96 7.75
CA LYS A 4 -31.66 -10.38 7.77
C LYS A 4 -31.05 -10.73 6.43
N ALA A 5 -30.76 -9.72 5.60
CA ALA A 5 -29.91 -9.87 4.44
C ALA A 5 -28.70 -10.68 4.91
N ARG A 6 -28.53 -11.90 4.40
CA ARG A 6 -27.32 -12.70 4.66
C ARG A 6 -26.18 -11.88 4.16
N ASP A 7 -25.38 -11.39 5.09
CA ASP A 7 -24.27 -10.51 4.83
C ASP A 7 -23.43 -11.04 3.67
N ALA A 8 -23.21 -10.16 2.67
CA ALA A 8 -22.17 -10.40 1.68
C ALA A 8 -20.88 -10.65 2.46
N ARG A 9 -20.10 -11.68 2.07
CA ARG A 9 -18.82 -11.97 2.72
C ARG A 9 -17.96 -10.71 2.77
N ARG A 10 -17.13 -10.56 3.78
CA ARG A 10 -16.11 -9.53 3.82
C ARG A 10 -15.20 -9.67 2.58
N PRO A 11 -14.82 -8.58 1.90
CA PRO A 11 -13.85 -8.66 0.83
C PRO A 11 -12.50 -9.11 1.37
N LEU A 12 -11.84 -10.03 0.66
CA LEU A 12 -10.53 -10.56 1.03
C LEU A 12 -9.45 -9.58 0.58
N ILE A 13 -8.72 -9.04 1.54
CA ILE A 13 -7.65 -8.06 1.32
C ILE A 13 -6.32 -8.78 1.50
N VAL A 14 -5.62 -9.00 0.40
CA VAL A 14 -4.27 -9.60 0.41
C VAL A 14 -3.26 -8.56 0.89
N ILE A 15 -2.43 -8.98 1.85
CA ILE A 15 -1.32 -8.19 2.40
C ILE A 15 -0.06 -9.07 2.37
N PRO A 16 0.97 -8.77 1.57
CA PRO A 16 2.25 -9.45 1.68
C PRO A 16 2.85 -9.27 3.08
N ALA A 17 3.27 -10.37 3.71
CA ALA A 17 3.98 -10.33 4.98
C ALA A 17 5.31 -9.58 4.85
N ARG A 18 5.96 -9.28 5.96
CA ARG A 18 7.32 -8.76 6.03
C ARG A 18 8.24 -9.80 6.64
N PHE A 19 9.39 -10.04 6.01
CA PHE A 19 10.46 -10.81 6.64
C PHE A 19 11.00 -10.06 7.85
N SER A 20 11.25 -10.80 8.90
CA SER A 20 11.79 -10.26 10.15
C SER A 20 12.84 -11.22 10.71
N PRO A 21 14.02 -10.73 11.12
CA PRO A 21 15.05 -11.58 11.71
C PRO A 21 14.62 -12.22 13.03
N GLY A 22 13.49 -11.79 13.58
CA GLY A 22 12.93 -12.38 14.78
C GLY A 22 11.64 -11.71 15.20
N ALA A 23 10.86 -12.44 16.00
CA ALA A 23 9.69 -11.90 16.70
C ALA A 23 9.67 -12.48 18.12
N THR A 24 9.14 -11.71 19.09
CA THR A 24 9.01 -12.15 20.47
C THR A 24 8.29 -13.50 20.52
N ALA A 25 8.82 -14.44 21.28
CA ALA A 25 8.33 -15.82 21.46
C ALA A 25 8.49 -16.76 20.24
N LEU A 26 9.07 -16.31 19.14
CA LEU A 26 9.48 -17.18 18.05
C LEU A 26 10.96 -17.50 18.12
N ARG A 27 11.31 -18.71 17.70
CA ARG A 27 12.67 -19.24 17.86
C ARG A 27 13.63 -18.79 16.76
N TYR A 28 13.10 -18.52 15.55
CA TYR A 28 13.86 -18.20 14.35
C TYR A 28 13.26 -16.99 13.65
N GLU A 29 13.67 -16.76 12.42
CA GLU A 29 13.08 -15.77 11.53
C GLU A 29 11.57 -15.89 11.46
N ALA A 30 10.92 -14.77 11.26
CA ALA A 30 9.46 -14.67 11.25
C ALA A 30 8.95 -13.91 10.04
N GLU A 31 7.72 -14.19 9.69
CA GLU A 31 6.93 -13.30 8.85
C GLU A 31 5.99 -12.50 9.74
N VAL A 32 5.97 -11.19 9.54
CA VAL A 32 5.22 -10.27 10.39
C VAL A 32 4.37 -9.32 9.56
N THR A 33 3.30 -8.83 10.17
CA THR A 33 2.46 -7.76 9.63
C THR A 33 2.10 -6.83 10.77
N ALA A 34 2.14 -5.53 10.54
CA ALA A 34 1.81 -4.54 11.56
C ALA A 34 0.36 -4.75 12.05
N ARG A 35 0.20 -4.94 13.35
CA ARG A 35 -1.12 -5.22 13.96
C ARG A 35 -2.11 -4.08 13.70
N ALA A 36 -1.67 -2.83 13.77
CA ALA A 36 -2.52 -1.67 13.51
C ALA A 36 -3.10 -1.70 12.09
N LEU A 37 -2.28 -2.09 11.10
CA LEU A 37 -2.70 -2.23 9.70
C LEU A 37 -3.81 -3.27 9.53
N VAL A 38 -3.60 -4.48 10.07
CA VAL A 38 -4.58 -5.56 10.02
C VAL A 38 -5.89 -5.16 10.72
N GLN A 39 -5.78 -4.48 11.86
CA GLN A 39 -6.93 -3.97 12.61
C GLN A 39 -7.69 -2.89 11.83
N ALA A 40 -6.99 -1.98 11.15
CA ALA A 40 -7.63 -0.93 10.33
C ALA A 40 -8.43 -1.54 9.16
N VAL A 41 -7.86 -2.51 8.44
CA VAL A 41 -8.58 -3.24 7.38
C VAL A 41 -9.80 -3.97 7.95
N PHE A 42 -9.65 -4.67 9.07
CA PHE A 42 -10.75 -5.42 9.69
C PHE A 42 -11.86 -4.48 10.19
N ALA A 43 -11.51 -3.37 10.83
CA ALA A 43 -12.46 -2.35 11.29
C ALA A 43 -13.22 -1.69 10.13
N ALA A 44 -12.57 -1.52 8.98
CA ALA A 44 -13.19 -1.00 7.76
C ALA A 44 -14.14 -2.02 7.07
N GLY A 45 -14.22 -3.26 7.56
CA GLY A 45 -15.12 -4.30 7.04
C GLY A 45 -14.46 -5.26 6.05
N GLY A 46 -13.15 -5.18 5.82
CA GLY A 46 -12.35 -6.14 5.05
C GLY A 46 -11.95 -7.36 5.89
N GLU A 47 -11.56 -8.44 5.23
CA GLU A 47 -10.90 -9.60 5.83
C GLU A 47 -9.44 -9.59 5.39
N PRO A 48 -8.49 -9.27 6.28
CA PRO A 48 -7.08 -9.24 5.94
C PRO A 48 -6.54 -10.67 5.81
N VAL A 49 -5.92 -10.97 4.67
CA VAL A 49 -5.28 -12.24 4.36
C VAL A 49 -3.79 -11.99 4.12
N VAL A 50 -2.97 -12.40 5.08
CA VAL A 50 -1.52 -12.26 4.98
C VAL A 50 -0.96 -13.39 4.11
N VAL A 51 -0.13 -13.04 3.12
CA VAL A 51 0.49 -14.01 2.21
C VAL A 51 2.01 -13.97 2.34
N HIS A 52 2.61 -15.16 2.25
CA HIS A 52 4.06 -15.35 2.25
C HIS A 52 4.70 -14.74 1.00
N PRO A 53 5.65 -13.79 1.10
CA PRO A 53 6.37 -13.25 -0.05
C PRO A 53 7.44 -14.27 -0.49
N TYR A 54 7.20 -14.94 -1.61
CA TYR A 54 8.11 -15.95 -2.15
C TYR A 54 8.52 -15.60 -3.57
N ALA A 55 9.78 -15.24 -3.73
CA ALA A 55 10.39 -14.89 -5.01
C ALA A 55 11.85 -15.37 -5.07
N PRO A 56 12.10 -16.69 -5.06
CA PRO A 56 13.44 -17.24 -5.05
C PRO A 56 14.25 -16.74 -6.25
N ASP A 57 15.56 -16.54 -6.04
CA ASP A 57 16.47 -15.96 -7.02
C ASP A 57 16.04 -14.56 -7.52
N LEU A 58 15.27 -13.82 -6.71
CA LEU A 58 14.73 -12.48 -7.00
C LEU A 58 13.87 -12.47 -8.29
N LYS A 59 13.25 -13.59 -8.59
CA LYS A 59 12.40 -13.77 -9.76
C LYS A 59 11.05 -14.31 -9.35
N ILE A 60 10.03 -13.61 -9.77
CA ILE A 60 8.67 -14.11 -9.78
C ILE A 60 8.03 -13.70 -11.10
N ASP A 61 7.46 -14.68 -11.80
CA ASP A 61 6.62 -14.42 -12.95
C ASP A 61 5.32 -13.72 -12.48
N VAL A 62 4.87 -12.75 -13.28
CA VAL A 62 3.61 -12.03 -13.00
C VAL A 62 2.43 -13.01 -12.94
N ASP A 63 2.42 -14.06 -13.78
CA ASP A 63 1.37 -15.07 -13.75
C ASP A 63 1.43 -15.93 -12.48
N ALA A 64 2.63 -16.31 -12.03
CA ALA A 64 2.80 -16.99 -10.74
C ALA A 64 2.35 -16.12 -9.55
N ALA A 65 2.63 -14.83 -9.59
CA ALA A 65 2.10 -13.88 -8.58
C ALA A 65 0.57 -13.80 -8.64
N ARG A 66 0.00 -13.75 -9.85
CA ARG A 66 -1.46 -13.74 -10.06
C ARG A 66 -2.13 -14.99 -9.49
N GLU A 67 -1.55 -16.17 -9.72
CA GLU A 67 -2.05 -17.43 -9.15
C GLU A 67 -2.03 -17.42 -7.62
N ARG A 68 -1.08 -16.75 -7.00
CA ARG A 68 -0.98 -16.69 -5.54
C ARG A 68 -1.99 -15.75 -4.89
N ILE A 69 -2.47 -14.76 -5.62
CA ILE A 69 -3.43 -13.77 -5.13
C ILE A 69 -4.78 -13.82 -5.87
N TRP A 70 -5.06 -14.92 -6.61
CA TRP A 70 -6.25 -15.05 -7.44
C TRP A 70 -7.58 -14.81 -6.71
N PHE A 71 -7.59 -15.08 -5.40
CA PHE A 71 -8.76 -14.95 -4.53
C PHE A 71 -8.97 -13.54 -4.00
N ALA A 72 -8.04 -12.61 -4.27
CA ALA A 72 -8.06 -11.26 -3.72
C ALA A 72 -9.21 -10.42 -4.29
N ASP A 73 -9.94 -9.77 -3.41
CA ASP A 73 -10.88 -8.71 -3.79
C ASP A 73 -10.20 -7.34 -3.79
N GLY A 74 -9.09 -7.20 -3.09
CA GLY A 74 -8.21 -6.04 -3.05
C GLY A 74 -6.82 -6.38 -2.53
N VAL A 75 -5.86 -5.53 -2.80
CA VAL A 75 -4.46 -5.67 -2.38
C VAL A 75 -4.06 -4.46 -1.53
N LEU A 76 -3.38 -4.71 -0.42
CA LEU A 76 -2.73 -3.68 0.38
C LEU A 76 -1.23 -3.95 0.41
N LEU A 77 -0.43 -3.05 -0.16
CA LEU A 77 1.03 -3.07 -0.04
C LEU A 77 1.46 -2.26 1.18
N PRO A 78 2.00 -2.91 2.23
CA PRO A 78 2.29 -2.25 3.49
C PRO A 78 3.61 -1.46 3.48
N GLY A 79 3.81 -0.64 4.50
CA GLY A 79 5.10 -0.06 4.86
C GLY A 79 6.16 -1.12 5.18
N GLY A 80 7.42 -0.70 5.36
CA GLY A 80 8.54 -1.60 5.64
C GLY A 80 9.89 -0.88 5.58
N GLY A 81 10.97 -1.63 5.48
CA GLY A 81 12.32 -1.11 5.18
C GLY A 81 12.40 -0.52 3.77
N ASP A 82 13.59 -0.09 3.39
CA ASP A 82 13.83 0.58 2.11
C ASP A 82 13.64 -0.36 0.92
N VAL A 83 13.23 0.21 -0.21
CA VAL A 83 13.25 -0.49 -1.50
C VAL A 83 14.69 -0.53 -2.01
N ALA A 84 15.14 -1.70 -2.47
CA ALA A 84 16.49 -1.84 -3.02
C ALA A 84 16.70 -0.93 -4.24
N ALA A 85 17.76 -0.14 -4.23
CA ALA A 85 18.09 0.85 -5.27
C ALA A 85 18.15 0.25 -6.68
N ARG A 86 18.53 -1.04 -6.80
CA ARG A 86 18.63 -1.75 -8.09
C ARG A 86 17.30 -1.77 -8.87
N TRP A 87 16.16 -1.77 -8.19
CA TRP A 87 14.85 -1.85 -8.84
C TRP A 87 14.48 -0.57 -9.60
N SER A 88 15.10 0.56 -9.23
CA SER A 88 15.03 1.83 -9.97
C SER A 88 16.30 2.15 -10.78
N GLY A 89 17.22 1.17 -10.92
CA GLY A 89 18.46 1.34 -11.66
C GLY A 89 19.51 2.23 -10.98
N GLN A 90 19.33 2.50 -9.68
CA GLN A 90 20.23 3.34 -8.89
C GLN A 90 21.30 2.52 -8.17
N GLN A 91 22.36 3.18 -7.70
CA GLN A 91 23.34 2.59 -6.78
C GLN A 91 22.82 2.71 -5.33
N PRO A 92 23.09 1.72 -4.46
CA PRO A 92 22.64 1.79 -3.07
C PRO A 92 23.24 3.01 -2.34
N HIS A 93 22.41 3.71 -1.57
CA HIS A 93 22.87 4.75 -0.67
C HIS A 93 23.33 4.15 0.67
N PRO A 94 24.38 4.72 1.34
CA PRO A 94 24.90 4.17 2.60
C PRO A 94 23.90 4.12 3.76
N THR A 95 22.84 4.92 3.72
CA THR A 95 21.80 4.98 4.77
C THR A 95 20.69 3.94 4.59
N GLN A 96 20.72 3.15 3.51
CA GLN A 96 19.69 2.13 3.29
C GLN A 96 19.62 1.15 4.48
N TYR A 97 18.39 0.83 4.91
CA TYR A 97 18.16 -0.11 5.99
C TYR A 97 16.98 -1.04 5.71
N GLY A 98 17.05 -2.26 6.26
CA GLY A 98 15.93 -3.21 6.19
C GLY A 98 15.55 -3.62 4.76
N VAL A 99 16.50 -3.51 3.82
CA VAL A 99 16.30 -3.96 2.44
C VAL A 99 16.18 -5.48 2.41
N ASP A 100 15.15 -5.97 1.73
CA ASP A 100 14.98 -7.38 1.41
C ASP A 100 14.56 -7.50 -0.06
N GLU A 101 15.51 -7.94 -0.90
CA GLU A 101 15.30 -7.98 -2.34
C GLU A 101 14.33 -9.07 -2.80
N GLU A 102 14.21 -10.17 -2.07
CA GLU A 102 13.21 -11.21 -2.36
C GLU A 102 11.80 -10.67 -2.12
N GLN A 103 11.63 -9.97 -1.01
CA GLN A 103 10.36 -9.30 -0.73
C GLN A 103 10.04 -8.20 -1.74
N ASP A 104 11.04 -7.40 -2.13
CA ASP A 104 10.85 -6.38 -3.19
C ASP A 104 10.37 -7.02 -4.49
N ALA A 105 11.00 -8.12 -4.92
CA ALA A 105 10.63 -8.83 -6.14
C ALA A 105 9.18 -9.31 -6.11
N PHE A 106 8.75 -9.91 -4.98
CA PHE A 106 7.38 -10.36 -4.80
C PHE A 106 6.40 -9.19 -4.81
N ASP A 107 6.66 -8.16 -4.01
CA ASP A 107 5.78 -7.00 -3.88
C ASP A 107 5.64 -6.24 -5.21
N LEU A 108 6.72 -6.11 -6.00
CA LEU A 108 6.69 -5.53 -7.35
C LEU A 108 5.81 -6.34 -8.31
N ALA A 109 5.88 -7.67 -8.25
CA ALA A 109 5.03 -8.52 -9.07
C ALA A 109 3.55 -8.40 -8.65
N VAL A 110 3.26 -8.39 -7.35
CA VAL A 110 1.91 -8.17 -6.81
C VAL A 110 1.37 -6.81 -7.22
N ALA A 111 2.19 -5.74 -7.16
CA ALA A 111 1.81 -4.41 -7.64
C ALA A 111 1.39 -4.44 -9.11
N ARG A 112 2.21 -5.07 -9.97
CA ARG A 112 1.93 -5.20 -11.41
C ARG A 112 0.65 -5.98 -11.67
N VAL A 113 0.41 -7.07 -10.96
CA VAL A 113 -0.84 -7.85 -11.06
C VAL A 113 -2.03 -7.00 -10.64
N ALA A 114 -1.94 -6.32 -9.49
CA ALA A 114 -3.03 -5.50 -8.99
C ALA A 114 -3.43 -4.40 -9.98
N LEU A 115 -2.43 -3.73 -10.56
CA LEU A 115 -2.66 -2.68 -11.56
C LEU A 115 -3.23 -3.26 -12.87
N ALA A 116 -2.64 -4.33 -13.42
CA ALA A 116 -3.06 -4.93 -14.68
C ALA A 116 -4.48 -5.52 -14.61
N ASP A 117 -4.84 -6.13 -13.48
CA ASP A 117 -6.12 -6.79 -13.26
C ASP A 117 -7.16 -5.83 -12.63
N HIS A 118 -6.81 -4.55 -12.49
CA HIS A 118 -7.66 -3.50 -11.88
C HIS A 118 -8.18 -3.87 -10.49
N LEU A 119 -7.37 -4.58 -9.69
CA LEU A 119 -7.66 -4.84 -8.29
C LEU A 119 -7.61 -3.52 -7.52
N PRO A 120 -8.56 -3.23 -6.64
CA PRO A 120 -8.40 -2.16 -5.68
C PRO A 120 -7.07 -2.30 -4.94
N LEU A 121 -6.24 -1.25 -5.00
CA LEU A 121 -4.89 -1.26 -4.46
C LEU A 121 -4.68 -0.06 -3.56
N LEU A 122 -4.45 -0.32 -2.27
CA LEU A 122 -3.93 0.66 -1.30
C LEU A 122 -2.45 0.40 -1.10
N ALA A 123 -1.62 1.41 -1.29
CA ALA A 123 -0.18 1.34 -1.06
C ALA A 123 0.21 2.34 0.05
N ILE A 124 0.98 1.89 1.05
CA ILE A 124 1.35 2.66 2.23
C ILE A 124 2.88 2.72 2.33
N CYS A 125 3.43 3.93 2.46
CA CYS A 125 4.85 4.22 2.65
C CYS A 125 5.73 3.47 1.61
N ARG A 126 6.51 2.46 2.01
CA ARG A 126 7.26 1.61 1.08
C ARG A 126 6.38 1.04 -0.05
N GLY A 127 5.13 0.66 0.24
CA GLY A 127 4.20 0.17 -0.78
C GLY A 127 3.97 1.18 -1.90
N THR A 128 3.84 2.46 -1.58
CA THR A 128 3.72 3.56 -2.57
C THR A 128 4.98 3.69 -3.41
N GLN A 129 6.14 3.60 -2.79
CA GLN A 129 7.44 3.65 -3.47
C GLN A 129 7.59 2.46 -4.44
N LEU A 130 7.18 1.27 -4.04
CA LEU A 130 7.18 0.07 -4.90
C LEU A 130 6.27 0.21 -6.12
N VAL A 131 5.07 0.76 -5.95
CA VAL A 131 4.18 1.03 -7.09
C VAL A 131 4.81 2.06 -8.02
N ASN A 132 5.44 3.11 -7.50
CA ASN A 132 6.18 4.09 -8.29
C ASN A 132 7.28 3.41 -9.13
N VAL A 133 8.10 2.58 -8.52
CA VAL A 133 9.18 1.83 -9.19
C VAL A 133 8.61 0.81 -10.19
N ALA A 134 7.51 0.12 -9.86
CA ALA A 134 6.85 -0.82 -10.77
C ALA A 134 6.36 -0.15 -12.07
N LEU A 135 6.05 1.15 -12.00
CA LEU A 135 5.64 2.00 -13.13
C LEU A 135 6.80 2.77 -13.77
N GLY A 136 8.05 2.48 -13.39
CA GLY A 136 9.26 3.04 -14.01
C GLY A 136 9.73 4.37 -13.41
N GLY A 137 9.21 4.76 -12.25
CA GLY A 137 9.71 5.88 -11.47
C GLY A 137 10.95 5.53 -10.65
N ASP A 138 11.51 6.53 -9.96
CA ASP A 138 12.65 6.37 -9.06
C ASP A 138 12.44 7.05 -7.70
N LEU A 139 13.41 6.92 -6.81
CA LEU A 139 13.31 7.38 -5.42
C LEU A 139 14.51 8.30 -5.06
N VAL A 140 14.23 9.29 -4.23
CA VAL A 140 15.25 9.89 -3.36
C VAL A 140 15.56 8.86 -2.29
N GLN A 141 16.80 8.37 -2.26
CA GLN A 141 17.19 7.30 -1.33
C GLN A 141 17.45 7.79 0.09
N ASP A 142 17.80 9.07 0.25
CA ASP A 142 17.87 9.74 1.54
C ASP A 142 17.44 11.20 1.41
N MET A 143 16.33 11.53 2.06
CA MET A 143 15.79 12.89 2.07
C MET A 143 16.65 13.88 2.88
N ASP A 144 17.51 13.38 3.79
CA ASP A 144 18.46 14.25 4.52
C ASP A 144 19.46 14.93 3.58
N ASP A 145 19.69 14.37 2.39
CA ASP A 145 20.51 15.01 1.34
C ASP A 145 19.79 16.20 0.67
N THR A 146 18.48 16.38 0.91
CA THR A 146 17.65 17.37 0.21
C THR A 146 16.81 18.23 1.15
N VAL A 147 15.73 17.70 1.70
CA VAL A 147 14.71 18.46 2.45
C VAL A 147 14.63 18.09 3.94
N GLY A 148 15.41 17.09 4.37
CA GLY A 148 15.32 16.48 5.70
C GLY A 148 14.30 15.35 5.77
N ASN A 149 14.52 14.42 6.72
CA ASN A 149 13.69 13.23 6.83
C ASN A 149 12.34 13.48 7.52
N HIS A 150 11.39 12.59 7.26
CA HIS A 150 10.07 12.58 7.87
C HIS A 150 9.92 11.43 8.90
N LYS A 151 10.97 11.15 9.66
CA LYS A 151 10.94 10.12 10.72
C LYS A 151 10.28 10.62 11.99
N ASN A 152 9.28 9.89 12.52
CA ASN A 152 8.55 10.24 13.75
C ASN A 152 7.96 11.66 13.73
N ARG A 153 7.41 12.08 12.60
CA ARG A 153 6.81 13.41 12.46
C ARG A 153 5.30 13.30 12.26
N VAL A 154 4.59 14.24 12.87
CA VAL A 154 3.19 14.54 12.54
C VAL A 154 3.17 15.94 11.95
N HIS A 155 2.63 16.06 10.74
CA HIS A 155 2.52 17.36 10.07
C HIS A 155 1.25 17.42 9.21
N ASP A 156 0.87 18.65 8.84
CA ASP A 156 -0.28 18.88 7.99
C ASP A 156 0.08 18.67 6.51
N LEU A 157 -0.85 18.10 5.76
CA LEU A 157 -0.82 18.00 4.31
C LEU A 157 -1.80 18.95 3.67
N GLU A 158 -1.41 19.54 2.54
CA GLU A 158 -2.33 20.12 1.59
C GLU A 158 -2.66 19.07 0.51
N VAL A 159 -3.96 18.85 0.31
CA VAL A 159 -4.50 17.80 -0.58
C VAL A 159 -5.23 18.48 -1.72
N ASP A 160 -5.02 17.99 -2.94
CA ASP A 160 -5.84 18.37 -4.07
C ASP A 160 -7.29 17.96 -3.84
N ALA A 161 -8.16 18.95 -3.64
CA ALA A 161 -9.58 18.73 -3.35
C ALA A 161 -10.33 18.02 -4.49
N THR A 162 -9.75 17.97 -5.70
CA THR A 162 -10.33 17.31 -6.87
C THR A 162 -9.82 15.87 -7.04
N SER A 163 -8.83 15.48 -6.26
CA SER A 163 -8.29 14.12 -6.26
C SER A 163 -9.21 13.16 -5.48
N PRO A 164 -9.15 11.84 -5.76
CA PRO A 164 -9.83 10.84 -4.95
C PRO A 164 -9.44 10.89 -3.46
N LEU A 165 -8.22 11.30 -3.14
CA LEU A 165 -7.80 11.52 -1.76
C LEU A 165 -8.53 12.72 -1.14
N GLY A 166 -8.72 13.81 -1.90
CA GLY A 166 -9.45 15.00 -1.43
C GLY A 166 -10.91 14.72 -1.07
N GLU A 167 -11.53 13.77 -1.77
CA GLU A 167 -12.88 13.29 -1.42
C GLU A 167 -12.89 12.50 -0.08
N ILE A 168 -11.77 11.84 0.27
CA ILE A 168 -11.63 11.02 1.47
C ILE A 168 -11.27 11.86 2.69
N VAL A 169 -10.21 12.69 2.58
CA VAL A 169 -9.61 13.38 3.73
C VAL A 169 -9.86 14.90 3.73
N GLY A 170 -10.51 15.43 2.70
CA GLY A 170 -10.68 16.87 2.52
C GLY A 170 -9.41 17.57 2.03
N ARG A 171 -9.40 18.90 2.11
CA ARG A 171 -8.30 19.74 1.58
C ARG A 171 -7.05 19.80 2.48
N ARG A 172 -7.17 19.38 3.72
CA ARG A 172 -6.09 19.39 4.71
C ARG A 172 -6.28 18.28 5.72
N THR A 173 -5.22 17.56 6.04
CA THR A 173 -5.21 16.50 7.03
C THR A 173 -3.86 16.44 7.74
N ALA A 174 -3.87 16.05 9.02
CA ALA A 174 -2.63 15.72 9.73
C ALA A 174 -2.25 14.27 9.44
N ILE A 175 -0.96 14.01 9.23
CA ILE A 175 -0.43 12.70 8.89
C ILE A 175 0.71 12.29 9.81
N SER A 176 0.84 10.99 10.05
CA SER A 176 1.96 10.37 10.79
C SER A 176 2.98 9.81 9.81
N CYS A 177 4.19 10.35 9.81
CA CYS A 177 5.26 9.97 8.88
C CYS A 177 6.40 9.25 9.58
N TYR A 178 6.90 8.22 8.90
CA TYR A 178 8.09 7.48 9.32
C TYR A 178 8.89 7.02 8.09
N HIS A 179 9.48 7.96 7.35
CA HIS A 179 10.28 7.63 6.16
C HIS A 179 11.45 8.60 5.98
N HIS A 180 12.48 8.15 5.28
CA HIS A 180 13.60 8.95 4.79
C HIS A 180 13.78 8.81 3.28
N GLN A 181 13.07 7.87 2.64
CA GLN A 181 12.97 7.79 1.19
C GLN A 181 11.65 8.39 0.73
N CYS A 182 11.64 8.96 -0.48
CA CYS A 182 10.42 9.48 -1.11
C CYS A 182 10.49 9.32 -2.64
N ILE A 183 9.38 9.58 -3.31
CA ILE A 183 9.34 9.61 -4.78
C ILE A 183 10.18 10.79 -5.30
N ALA A 184 11.11 10.51 -6.21
CA ALA A 184 11.87 11.51 -6.95
C ALA A 184 11.24 11.77 -8.33
N THR A 185 11.17 10.73 -9.16
CA THR A 185 10.51 10.77 -10.48
C THR A 185 9.28 9.88 -10.44
N LEU A 186 8.15 10.44 -10.87
CA LEU A 186 6.90 9.70 -10.93
C LEU A 186 6.93 8.62 -12.02
N GLY A 187 6.46 7.44 -11.68
CA GLY A 187 6.17 6.37 -12.62
C GLY A 187 5.02 6.73 -13.58
N ALA A 188 4.96 5.99 -14.68
CA ALA A 188 4.00 6.25 -15.75
C ALA A 188 2.54 6.26 -15.25
N GLY A 189 1.81 7.33 -15.54
CA GLY A 189 0.41 7.52 -15.17
C GLY A 189 0.16 7.93 -13.72
N LEU A 190 1.18 7.96 -12.86
CA LEU A 190 1.02 8.51 -11.51
C LEU A 190 0.90 10.03 -11.54
N ILE A 191 -0.03 10.54 -10.75
CA ILE A 191 -0.22 11.97 -10.49
C ILE A 191 -0.19 12.24 -8.99
N PRO A 192 0.47 13.31 -8.55
CA PRO A 192 0.48 13.69 -7.14
C PRO A 192 -0.92 14.10 -6.68
N ALA A 193 -1.33 13.62 -5.52
CA ALA A 193 -2.59 13.98 -4.87
C ALA A 193 -2.39 14.83 -3.60
N ALA A 194 -1.19 14.81 -3.01
CA ALA A 194 -0.85 15.62 -1.87
C ALA A 194 0.65 15.89 -1.78
N TYR A 195 0.99 17.03 -1.18
CA TYR A 195 2.36 17.44 -0.88
C TYR A 195 2.48 17.90 0.56
N SER A 196 3.61 17.60 1.18
CA SER A 196 4.02 18.27 2.42
C SER A 196 4.49 19.70 2.15
N ALA A 197 4.64 20.49 3.22
CA ALA A 197 5.05 21.89 3.13
C ALA A 197 6.45 22.10 2.53
N ASP A 198 7.32 21.11 2.61
CA ASP A 198 8.67 21.08 2.03
C ASP A 198 8.69 20.51 0.61
N GLY A 199 7.52 20.23 0.03
CA GLY A 199 7.36 19.84 -1.37
C GLY A 199 7.50 18.34 -1.65
N VAL A 200 7.59 17.50 -0.62
CA VAL A 200 7.62 16.05 -0.79
C VAL A 200 6.25 15.54 -1.24
N ILE A 201 6.25 14.63 -2.23
CA ILE A 201 5.01 13.95 -2.65
C ILE A 201 4.60 12.95 -1.57
N GLU A 202 3.49 13.23 -0.93
CA GLU A 202 2.96 12.39 0.15
C GLU A 202 1.80 11.49 -0.29
N ALA A 203 1.18 11.76 -1.43
CA ALA A 203 0.19 10.86 -2.00
C ALA A 203 0.18 10.92 -3.53
N VAL A 204 -0.17 9.78 -4.12
CA VAL A 204 -0.31 9.62 -5.56
C VAL A 204 -1.57 8.84 -5.91
N THR A 205 -2.16 9.18 -7.06
CA THR A 205 -3.25 8.44 -7.71
C THR A 205 -2.83 8.06 -9.13
N LEU A 206 -3.65 7.28 -9.83
CA LEU A 206 -3.42 6.91 -11.23
C LEU A 206 -4.42 7.61 -12.13
N GLN A 207 -3.89 8.25 -13.17
CA GLN A 207 -4.71 8.82 -14.23
C GLN A 207 -5.25 7.70 -15.13
N ASP A 208 -6.51 7.86 -15.59
CA ASP A 208 -7.17 6.96 -16.55
C ASP A 208 -7.13 5.47 -16.18
N HIS A 209 -7.07 5.15 -14.88
CA HIS A 209 -7.06 3.79 -14.38
C HIS A 209 -8.47 3.32 -13.98
N ALA A 210 -8.89 2.16 -14.50
CA ALA A 210 -10.22 1.61 -14.23
C ALA A 210 -10.40 1.03 -12.81
N GLY A 211 -9.30 0.68 -12.14
CA GLY A 211 -9.28 0.19 -10.75
C GLY A 211 -9.17 1.35 -9.75
N TRP A 212 -9.59 1.10 -8.51
CA TRP A 212 -9.33 2.02 -7.42
C TRP A 212 -7.86 1.91 -6.99
N TYR A 213 -7.13 3.02 -7.01
CA TYR A 213 -5.75 3.08 -6.54
C TYR A 213 -5.53 4.32 -5.68
N LEU A 214 -4.87 4.14 -4.56
CA LEU A 214 -4.33 5.21 -3.73
C LEU A 214 -2.98 4.79 -3.16
N GLY A 215 -1.96 5.60 -3.39
CA GLY A 215 -0.66 5.49 -2.73
C GLY A 215 -0.50 6.63 -1.74
N VAL A 216 -0.15 6.33 -0.49
CA VAL A 216 0.16 7.31 0.55
C VAL A 216 1.55 7.03 1.13
N GLN A 217 2.31 8.09 1.37
CA GLN A 217 3.68 7.98 1.89
C GLN A 217 3.69 7.88 3.43
N TRP A 218 2.67 8.37 4.08
CA TRP A 218 2.49 8.30 5.55
C TRP A 218 1.84 7.00 6.00
N HIS A 219 1.63 6.86 7.32
CA HIS A 219 1.05 5.69 7.97
C HIS A 219 -0.35 5.98 8.53
N PRO A 220 -1.43 5.86 7.72
CA PRO A 220 -2.80 6.09 8.19
C PRO A 220 -3.22 5.09 9.29
N GLU A 221 -2.63 3.87 9.30
CA GLU A 221 -2.89 2.86 10.31
C GLU A 221 -2.49 3.27 11.72
N ASP A 222 -1.52 4.18 11.87
CA ASP A 222 -1.05 4.64 13.18
C ASP A 222 -2.15 5.33 13.99
N SER A 223 -3.04 6.04 13.30
CA SER A 223 -4.10 6.84 13.93
C SER A 223 -5.53 6.42 13.55
N ALA A 224 -5.73 5.51 12.61
CA ALA A 224 -7.06 5.09 12.14
C ALA A 224 -8.02 4.64 13.26
N ALA A 225 -7.49 4.17 14.39
CA ALA A 225 -8.31 3.76 15.53
C ALA A 225 -8.92 4.95 16.29
N THR A 226 -8.33 6.15 16.19
CA THR A 226 -8.70 7.34 16.96
C THR A 226 -9.03 8.55 16.08
N ASP A 227 -8.56 8.55 14.84
CA ASP A 227 -8.82 9.59 13.85
C ASP A 227 -9.76 9.07 12.75
N PRO A 228 -11.02 9.56 12.73
CA PRO A 228 -11.98 9.12 11.71
C PRO A 228 -11.55 9.47 10.28
N VAL A 229 -10.74 10.51 10.07
CA VAL A 229 -10.26 10.89 8.74
C VAL A 229 -9.28 9.84 8.21
N GLN A 230 -8.33 9.40 9.03
CA GLN A 230 -7.40 8.33 8.64
C GLN A 230 -8.12 6.97 8.48
N ALA A 231 -9.18 6.72 9.24
CA ALA A 231 -10.01 5.54 9.08
C ALA A 231 -10.77 5.52 7.73
N GLU A 232 -11.14 6.69 7.17
CA GLU A 232 -11.82 6.77 5.86
C GLU A 232 -10.94 6.23 4.71
N VAL A 233 -9.62 6.36 4.79
CA VAL A 233 -8.71 5.78 3.79
C VAL A 233 -8.96 4.27 3.64
N PHE A 234 -9.05 3.56 4.76
CA PHE A 234 -9.32 2.13 4.76
C PHE A 234 -10.77 1.81 4.36
N ARG A 235 -11.75 2.63 4.78
CA ARG A 235 -13.16 2.40 4.41
C ARG A 235 -13.39 2.54 2.92
N HIS A 236 -12.83 3.56 2.27
CA HIS A 236 -12.93 3.75 0.82
C HIS A 236 -12.25 2.60 0.05
N PHE A 237 -11.07 2.19 0.47
CA PHE A 237 -10.38 1.03 -0.10
C PHE A 237 -11.21 -0.25 0.01
N VAL A 238 -11.69 -0.59 1.22
CA VAL A 238 -12.48 -1.80 1.47
C VAL A 238 -13.83 -1.75 0.74
N ALA A 239 -14.45 -0.58 0.60
CA ALA A 239 -15.68 -0.40 -0.19
C ALA A 239 -15.45 -0.68 -1.68
N ALA A 240 -14.31 -0.25 -2.23
CA ALA A 240 -13.92 -0.58 -3.60
C ALA A 240 -13.72 -2.10 -3.78
N ALA A 241 -13.02 -2.76 -2.84
CA ALA A 241 -12.83 -4.21 -2.82
C ALA A 241 -14.17 -4.98 -2.71
N ALA A 242 -15.09 -4.50 -1.88
CA ALA A 242 -16.43 -5.10 -1.76
C ALA A 242 -17.25 -4.96 -3.06
N THR A 243 -17.05 -3.87 -3.80
CA THR A 243 -17.69 -3.67 -5.10
C THR A 243 -17.18 -4.67 -6.14
N ARG A 244 -15.88 -4.95 -6.15
CA ARG A 244 -15.27 -5.99 -7.00
C ARG A 244 -15.77 -7.38 -6.60
N ALA A 245 -15.76 -7.72 -5.31
CA ALA A 245 -16.22 -9.01 -4.79
C ALA A 245 -17.64 -9.36 -5.27
N ARG A 246 -18.53 -8.37 -5.32
CA ARG A 246 -19.90 -8.55 -5.84
C ARG A 246 -19.96 -8.82 -7.33
N LYS A 247 -19.07 -8.19 -8.13
CA LYS A 247 -19.01 -8.38 -9.59
C LYS A 247 -18.43 -9.75 -9.96
N SER A 248 -17.51 -10.28 -9.14
CA SER A 248 -16.83 -11.57 -9.37
C SER A 248 -17.62 -12.77 -8.81
N ALA A 249 -18.66 -12.56 -8.01
CA ALA A 249 -19.49 -13.63 -7.50
C ALA A 249 -20.27 -14.30 -8.66
N PRO A 250 -20.24 -15.65 -8.80
CA PRO A 250 -21.05 -16.33 -9.81
C PRO A 250 -22.53 -16.02 -9.58
N ALA A 251 -23.25 -15.73 -10.68
CA ALA A 251 -24.71 -15.55 -10.62
C ALA A 251 -25.31 -16.78 -9.95
N ARG A 252 -26.07 -16.58 -8.87
CA ARG A 252 -26.76 -17.69 -8.21
C ARG A 252 -27.74 -18.27 -9.21
N VAL A 253 -27.51 -19.51 -9.64
CA VAL A 253 -28.53 -20.31 -10.31
C VAL A 253 -29.59 -20.60 -9.25
N GLY A 254 -30.77 -19.94 -9.41
CA GLY A 254 -31.95 -20.15 -8.59
C GLY A 254 -32.64 -21.49 -8.90
#